data_38656ca09b1619f5b48e14c5bd64caa5
#
_entry.id   38656ca09b1619f5b48e14c5bd64caa5
#
_cell.length_a   1.000
_cell.length_b   1.000
_cell.length_c   1.000
_cell.angle_alpha   90.00
_cell.angle_beta   90.00
_cell.angle_gamma   90.00
#
_symmetry.space_group_name_H-M   'P 1'
#
loop_
_entity.id
_entity.type
_entity.pdbx_description
1 polymer ?
#
loop_
_entity_poly.entity_id
_entity_poly.type
_entity_poly.pdbx_seq_one_letter_code
_entity_poly.pdbx_strand_id
1 'polypeptide(L)'
;MNNNIFYLKKEVEKIKTLFIEKKFETITKKTGILLKNNPNQPILYNFMGLSYLELEQPDMAIKVWLSAIKKIPSDASMLSNIGIAFKAKYNFLEARKYFFLALKVNPNHLQSYVNLGNLETALNNNKLALNYYLEAYKINNNVEAVLTYLTLSYSANGNFDEAKKIISELNTKFPNNTKSYQLYSKIHTYHDEDNHQKTMLEKIKNKNLNHEDLANFYFALAKSFFDQKNIEKFVEYTLKANETKFKTFDNYKFDLEIQKFERIKKYFKNFNFDKILSEKGENLIFILGLPRSGTTLMHQIIGSHSKVLGVEESDFLDQSLAKKFDDENDFKNFFTSEVFDKNKILSLSEDILSKYRMYDENKIIVDKNPFNFKWIGFIKILFPKAKIIHSNRNVVDSTFSIYRNVFDSPFGWAYHQEYLVQYVKKYKDLMNFWNNQLGNFIYDYQYENLVNNQIGETKKILDFCELEFEENCIDYTKNKIPVRTISIAQARQKIYKSSVNLSEKYFDYFPFLKSL
;
A
#
# COMPACT_ATOMS: atom_id res chain seq x y z
N MET A 1 50.08 6.00 5.79
CA MET A 1 48.67 6.49 5.89
C MET A 1 47.96 6.63 4.55
N ASN A 2 48.59 7.23 3.52
CA ASN A 2 47.92 7.44 2.23
C ASN A 2 47.44 6.15 1.51
N ASN A 3 48.21 5.06 1.54
CA ASN A 3 47.82 3.80 0.88
C ASN A 3 46.57 3.14 1.48
N ASN A 4 46.38 3.25 2.79
CA ASN A 4 45.19 2.64 3.47
C ASN A 4 43.90 3.42 3.16
N ILE A 5 43.98 4.76 3.10
CA ILE A 5 42.83 5.61 2.73
C ILE A 5 42.42 5.38 1.27
N PHE A 6 43.40 5.27 0.37
CA PHE A 6 43.14 4.99 -1.04
C PHE A 6 42.52 3.60 -1.25
N TYR A 7 43.06 2.58 -0.55
CA TYR A 7 42.49 1.24 -0.56
C TYR A 7 41.01 1.22 -0.06
N LEU A 8 40.76 1.90 1.07
CA LEU A 8 39.40 1.95 1.64
C LEU A 8 38.42 2.64 0.70
N LYS A 9 38.79 3.76 0.07
CA LYS A 9 37.95 4.43 -0.94
C LYS A 9 37.59 3.49 -2.09
N LYS A 10 38.57 2.74 -2.62
CA LYS A 10 38.36 1.77 -3.71
C LYS A 10 37.39 0.65 -3.28
N GLU A 11 37.51 0.16 -2.04
CA GLU A 11 36.64 -0.88 -1.52
C GLU A 11 35.20 -0.37 -1.27
N VAL A 12 35.05 0.89 -0.83
CA VAL A 12 33.73 1.55 -0.69
C VAL A 12 33.05 1.69 -2.04
N GLU A 13 33.77 2.08 -3.12
CA GLU A 13 33.16 2.14 -4.46
C GLU A 13 32.70 0.75 -4.95
N LYS A 14 33.47 -0.32 -4.68
CA LYS A 14 33.03 -1.68 -4.98
C LYS A 14 31.77 -2.07 -4.19
N ILE A 15 31.67 -1.66 -2.92
CA ILE A 15 30.49 -1.91 -2.09
C ILE A 15 29.26 -1.18 -2.67
N LYS A 16 29.42 0.07 -3.13
CA LYS A 16 28.35 0.80 -3.83
C LYS A 16 27.84 0.05 -5.06
N THR A 17 28.77 -0.45 -5.88
CA THR A 17 28.42 -1.26 -7.06
C THR A 17 27.65 -2.52 -6.65
N LEU A 18 28.14 -3.26 -5.65
CA LEU A 18 27.44 -4.44 -5.14
C LEU A 18 26.05 -4.12 -4.57
N PHE A 19 25.88 -2.93 -3.98
CA PHE A 19 24.59 -2.50 -3.46
C PHE A 19 23.59 -2.23 -4.59
N ILE A 20 24.02 -1.61 -5.67
CA ILE A 20 23.24 -1.41 -6.90
C ILE A 20 22.87 -2.78 -7.51
N GLU A 21 23.81 -3.73 -7.52
CA GLU A 21 23.60 -5.11 -8.00
C GLU A 21 22.78 -5.98 -7.02
N LYS A 22 22.31 -5.43 -5.89
CA LYS A 22 21.54 -6.12 -4.84
C LYS A 22 22.24 -7.35 -4.23
N LYS A 23 23.58 -7.36 -4.20
CA LYS A 23 24.39 -8.45 -3.62
C LYS A 23 24.63 -8.27 -2.12
N PHE A 24 23.54 -8.19 -1.35
CA PHE A 24 23.55 -7.76 0.05
C PHE A 24 24.32 -8.70 0.98
N GLU A 25 24.23 -10.03 0.81
CA GLU A 25 25.02 -10.99 1.59
C GLU A 25 26.53 -10.80 1.39
N THR A 26 26.95 -10.49 0.16
CA THR A 26 28.37 -10.22 -0.14
C THR A 26 28.83 -8.96 0.55
N ILE A 27 27.96 -7.94 0.61
CA ILE A 27 28.25 -6.66 1.28
C ILE A 27 28.42 -6.89 2.80
N THR A 28 27.53 -7.64 3.45
CA THR A 28 27.63 -7.90 4.91
C THR A 28 28.93 -8.60 5.27
N LYS A 29 29.36 -9.60 4.50
CA LYS A 29 30.65 -10.30 4.68
C LYS A 29 31.84 -9.36 4.48
N LYS A 30 31.83 -8.61 3.37
CA LYS A 30 32.92 -7.71 3.00
C LYS A 30 33.09 -6.55 3.97
N THR A 31 31.99 -5.89 4.35
CA THR A 31 32.01 -4.81 5.35
C THR A 31 32.47 -5.30 6.71
N GLY A 32 32.05 -6.52 7.12
CA GLY A 32 32.51 -7.14 8.35
C GLY A 32 34.03 -7.33 8.43
N ILE A 33 34.68 -7.72 7.32
CA ILE A 33 36.14 -7.83 7.22
C ILE A 33 36.81 -6.44 7.28
N LEU A 34 36.29 -5.47 6.53
CA LEU A 34 36.85 -4.11 6.49
C LEU A 34 36.73 -3.38 7.84
N LEU A 35 35.67 -3.60 8.59
CA LEU A 35 35.43 -3.01 9.91
C LEU A 35 36.41 -3.50 10.98
N LYS A 36 37.01 -4.70 10.84
CA LYS A 36 38.05 -5.16 11.73
C LYS A 36 39.30 -4.24 11.73
N ASN A 37 39.65 -3.77 10.53
CA ASN A 37 40.80 -2.90 10.30
C ASN A 37 40.44 -1.40 10.33
N ASN A 38 39.16 -1.06 10.19
CA ASN A 38 38.67 0.31 10.07
C ASN A 38 37.43 0.53 10.96
N PRO A 39 37.53 0.38 12.29
CA PRO A 39 36.37 0.32 13.18
C PRO A 39 35.60 1.63 13.34
N ASN A 40 36.16 2.76 12.90
CA ASN A 40 35.57 4.10 13.04
C ASN A 40 35.09 4.66 11.67
N GLN A 41 34.69 3.79 10.75
CA GLN A 41 34.21 4.20 9.42
C GLN A 41 32.66 4.10 9.32
N PRO A 42 31.94 5.21 9.47
CA PRO A 42 30.46 5.25 9.45
C PRO A 42 29.86 4.58 8.22
N ILE A 43 30.47 4.84 7.06
CA ILE A 43 29.96 4.36 5.78
C ILE A 43 29.90 2.83 5.68
N LEU A 44 30.85 2.12 6.31
CA LEU A 44 30.86 0.65 6.31
C LEU A 44 29.71 0.09 7.17
N TYR A 45 29.45 0.70 8.35
CA TYR A 45 28.31 0.33 9.19
C TYR A 45 26.99 0.61 8.48
N ASN A 46 26.89 1.73 7.76
CA ASN A 46 25.68 2.06 7.02
C ASN A 46 25.41 1.04 5.92
N PHE A 47 26.37 0.69 5.09
CA PHE A 47 26.18 -0.35 4.07
C PHE A 47 25.87 -1.71 4.67
N MET A 48 26.52 -2.09 5.78
CA MET A 48 26.25 -3.35 6.45
C MET A 48 24.82 -3.40 7.01
N GLY A 49 24.41 -2.36 7.73
CA GLY A 49 23.08 -2.28 8.31
C GLY A 49 21.97 -2.20 7.28
N LEU A 50 22.13 -1.36 6.23
CA LEU A 50 21.18 -1.30 5.13
C LEU A 50 21.07 -2.65 4.41
N SER A 51 22.20 -3.36 4.19
CA SER A 51 22.15 -4.68 3.58
C SER A 51 21.41 -5.70 4.44
N TYR A 52 21.50 -5.62 5.77
CA TYR A 52 20.68 -6.45 6.65
C TYR A 52 19.19 -6.11 6.56
N LEU A 53 18.83 -4.83 6.38
CA LEU A 53 17.42 -4.46 6.14
C LEU A 53 16.89 -5.03 4.84
N GLU A 54 17.67 -4.95 3.76
CA GLU A 54 17.30 -5.52 2.45
C GLU A 54 17.20 -7.07 2.48
N LEU A 55 17.94 -7.71 3.39
CA LEU A 55 17.85 -9.15 3.67
C LEU A 55 16.71 -9.49 4.65
N GLU A 56 15.85 -8.51 5.01
CA GLU A 56 14.76 -8.65 5.99
C GLU A 56 15.25 -9.10 7.39
N GLN A 57 16.43 -8.65 7.79
CA GLN A 57 17.06 -8.93 9.08
C GLN A 57 17.22 -7.67 9.93
N PRO A 58 16.12 -6.98 10.32
CA PRO A 58 16.18 -5.70 11.02
C PRO A 58 16.90 -5.79 12.39
N ASP A 59 16.82 -6.92 13.08
CA ASP A 59 17.53 -7.11 14.35
C ASP A 59 19.05 -7.07 14.18
N MET A 60 19.56 -7.64 13.08
CA MET A 60 20.99 -7.56 12.75
C MET A 60 21.39 -6.15 12.37
N ALA A 61 20.56 -5.44 11.61
CA ALA A 61 20.79 -4.02 11.29
C ALA A 61 20.87 -3.17 12.57
N ILE A 62 19.92 -3.32 13.50
CA ILE A 62 19.92 -2.62 14.78
C ILE A 62 21.21 -2.90 15.57
N LYS A 63 21.61 -4.18 15.69
CA LYS A 63 22.86 -4.56 16.39
C LYS A 63 24.08 -3.88 15.79
N VAL A 64 24.18 -3.85 14.46
CA VAL A 64 25.30 -3.21 13.73
C VAL A 64 25.37 -1.72 14.08
N TRP A 65 24.28 -0.98 13.92
CA TRP A 65 24.27 0.46 14.19
C TRP A 65 24.40 0.80 15.68
N LEU A 66 23.80 0.02 16.60
CA LEU A 66 24.00 0.20 18.04
C LEU A 66 25.47 -0.02 18.44
N SER A 67 26.17 -0.95 17.79
CA SER A 67 27.60 -1.12 18.01
C SER A 67 28.43 0.05 17.46
N ALA A 68 27.97 0.62 16.35
CA ALA A 68 28.62 1.75 15.70
C ALA A 68 28.49 3.05 16.51
N ILE A 69 27.31 3.37 17.02
CA ILE A 69 27.07 4.61 17.80
C ILE A 69 27.81 4.62 19.15
N LYS A 70 28.20 3.45 19.70
CA LYS A 70 29.12 3.40 20.86
C LYS A 70 30.51 3.96 20.54
N LYS A 71 30.93 3.88 19.28
CA LYS A 71 32.25 4.37 18.82
C LYS A 71 32.14 5.74 18.15
N ILE A 72 30.99 6.04 17.55
CA ILE A 72 30.72 7.26 16.77
C ILE A 72 29.35 7.83 17.23
N PRO A 73 29.28 8.42 18.44
CA PRO A 73 28.01 8.77 19.08
C PRO A 73 27.25 9.94 18.43
N SER A 74 27.90 10.73 17.60
CA SER A 74 27.34 11.95 17.01
C SER A 74 26.95 11.78 15.54
N ASP A 75 26.59 10.59 15.08
CA ASP A 75 26.17 10.34 13.70
C ASP A 75 24.63 10.30 13.61
N ALA A 76 24.05 11.41 13.15
CA ALA A 76 22.59 11.54 12.97
C ALA A 76 22.04 10.51 11.96
N SER A 77 22.82 10.18 10.92
CA SER A 77 22.38 9.22 9.89
C SER A 77 22.24 7.81 10.46
N MET A 78 23.21 7.37 11.32
CA MET A 78 23.09 6.07 11.97
C MET A 78 21.90 6.00 12.93
N LEU A 79 21.68 7.05 13.73
CA LEU A 79 20.51 7.14 14.59
C LEU A 79 19.21 7.06 13.77
N SER A 80 19.14 7.78 12.67
CA SER A 80 17.98 7.72 11.75
C SER A 80 17.80 6.32 11.16
N ASN A 81 18.88 5.64 10.78
CA ASN A 81 18.84 4.28 10.25
C ASN A 81 18.38 3.25 11.31
N ILE A 82 18.75 3.40 12.58
CA ILE A 82 18.19 2.60 13.67
C ILE A 82 16.68 2.80 13.75
N GLY A 83 16.19 4.03 13.62
CA GLY A 83 14.78 4.34 13.57
C GLY A 83 14.06 3.62 12.41
N ILE A 84 14.67 3.57 11.22
CA ILE A 84 14.14 2.82 10.07
C ILE A 84 14.03 1.32 10.40
N ALA A 85 15.06 0.74 11.04
CA ALA A 85 15.04 -0.67 11.39
C ALA A 85 13.97 -1.00 12.46
N PHE A 86 13.76 -0.12 13.44
CA PHE A 86 12.65 -0.28 14.38
C PHE A 86 11.29 -0.13 13.71
N LYS A 87 11.15 0.81 12.75
CA LYS A 87 9.92 0.93 11.95
C LYS A 87 9.65 -0.36 11.15
N ALA A 88 10.67 -0.98 10.56
CA ALA A 88 10.54 -2.24 9.83
C ALA A 88 10.05 -3.40 10.75
N LYS A 89 10.29 -3.30 12.06
CA LYS A 89 9.76 -4.21 13.08
C LYS A 89 8.41 -3.78 13.64
N TYR A 90 7.78 -2.75 13.10
CA TYR A 90 6.58 -2.11 13.66
C TYR A 90 6.76 -1.57 15.09
N ASN A 91 7.98 -1.41 15.58
CA ASN A 91 8.23 -0.73 16.85
C ASN A 91 8.31 0.78 16.63
N PHE A 92 7.13 1.38 16.42
CA PHE A 92 7.00 2.79 16.06
C PHE A 92 7.43 3.75 17.17
N LEU A 93 7.31 3.32 18.43
CA LEU A 93 7.75 4.11 19.57
C LEU A 93 9.28 4.30 19.58
N GLU A 94 10.03 3.21 19.47
CA GLU A 94 11.49 3.28 19.38
C GLU A 94 11.93 3.95 18.06
N ALA A 95 11.26 3.68 16.94
CA ALA A 95 11.55 4.37 15.68
C ALA A 95 11.48 5.90 15.83
N ARG A 96 10.38 6.41 16.40
CA ARG A 96 10.18 7.84 16.66
C ARG A 96 11.27 8.41 17.57
N LYS A 97 11.58 7.71 18.65
CA LYS A 97 12.64 8.09 19.59
C LYS A 97 14.00 8.26 18.89
N TYR A 98 14.39 7.31 18.05
CA TYR A 98 15.66 7.38 17.33
C TYR A 98 15.68 8.47 16.26
N PHE A 99 14.57 8.75 15.58
CA PHE A 99 14.49 9.89 14.68
C PHE A 99 14.65 11.22 15.42
N PHE A 100 14.05 11.38 16.61
CA PHE A 100 14.26 12.57 17.44
C PHE A 100 15.69 12.66 18.00
N LEU A 101 16.32 11.54 18.35
CA LEU A 101 17.73 11.54 18.74
C LEU A 101 18.63 12.02 17.59
N ALA A 102 18.33 11.61 16.35
CA ALA A 102 19.05 12.09 15.17
C ALA A 102 18.88 13.61 14.99
N LEU A 103 17.67 14.15 15.18
CA LEU A 103 17.40 15.59 15.12
C LEU A 103 18.03 16.35 16.28
N LYS A 104 18.19 15.74 17.45
CA LYS A 104 18.93 16.33 18.58
C LYS A 104 20.42 16.50 18.26
N VAL A 105 21.01 15.56 17.52
CA VAL A 105 22.40 15.62 17.05
C VAL A 105 22.54 16.62 15.90
N ASN A 106 21.63 16.59 14.95
CA ASN A 106 21.59 17.51 13.80
C ASN A 106 20.16 18.00 13.55
N PRO A 107 19.79 19.20 14.00
CA PRO A 107 18.44 19.76 13.81
C PRO A 107 18.04 19.92 12.34
N ASN A 108 18.98 19.98 11.42
CA ASN A 108 18.74 20.08 9.98
C ASN A 108 18.90 18.74 9.25
N HIS A 109 18.80 17.61 9.95
CA HIS A 109 18.91 16.30 9.33
C HIS A 109 17.62 15.97 8.53
N LEU A 110 17.61 16.34 7.26
CA LEU A 110 16.48 16.22 6.33
C LEU A 110 15.87 14.82 6.36
N GLN A 111 16.71 13.77 6.30
CA GLN A 111 16.23 12.38 6.24
C GLN A 111 15.42 11.98 7.49
N SER A 112 15.76 12.52 8.67
CA SER A 112 14.98 12.24 9.90
C SER A 112 13.58 12.87 9.84
N TYR A 113 13.43 14.06 9.29
CA TYR A 113 12.10 14.64 9.07
C TYR A 113 11.29 13.83 8.05
N VAL A 114 11.90 13.41 6.94
CA VAL A 114 11.24 12.52 5.96
C VAL A 114 10.82 11.20 6.63
N ASN A 115 11.69 10.60 7.45
CA ASN A 115 11.38 9.36 8.14
C ASN A 115 10.29 9.52 9.21
N LEU A 116 10.25 10.64 9.93
CA LEU A 116 9.15 10.99 10.82
C LEU A 116 7.84 11.17 10.04
N GLY A 117 7.87 11.85 8.91
CA GLY A 117 6.72 11.97 8.02
C GLY A 117 6.20 10.61 7.56
N ASN A 118 7.11 9.72 7.14
CA ASN A 118 6.77 8.34 6.73
C ASN A 118 6.25 7.49 7.90
N LEU A 119 6.75 7.70 9.11
CA LEU A 119 6.28 7.04 10.32
C LEU A 119 4.85 7.48 10.67
N GLU A 120 4.61 8.79 10.69
CA GLU A 120 3.28 9.33 11.00
C GLU A 120 2.26 9.00 9.89
N THR A 121 2.73 8.91 8.64
CA THR A 121 1.91 8.39 7.54
C THR A 121 1.50 6.94 7.79
N ALA A 122 2.42 6.08 8.22
CA ALA A 122 2.12 4.69 8.57
C ALA A 122 1.14 4.59 9.76
N LEU A 123 1.25 5.50 10.72
CA LEU A 123 0.34 5.62 11.87
C LEU A 123 -0.97 6.37 11.58
N ASN A 124 -1.24 6.70 10.32
CA ASN A 124 -2.41 7.44 9.88
C ASN A 124 -2.52 8.89 10.43
N ASN A 125 -1.45 9.44 10.99
CA ASN A 125 -1.35 10.80 11.52
C ASN A 125 -0.99 11.82 10.43
N ASN A 126 -1.81 11.94 9.38
CA ASN A 126 -1.43 12.63 8.14
C ASN A 126 -1.18 14.13 8.30
N LYS A 127 -1.83 14.80 9.26
CA LYS A 127 -1.51 16.20 9.57
C LYS A 127 -0.10 16.36 10.13
N LEU A 128 0.29 15.45 11.03
CA LEU A 128 1.62 15.46 11.62
C LEU A 128 2.67 15.06 10.59
N ALA A 129 2.35 14.08 9.74
CA ALA A 129 3.19 13.70 8.60
C ALA A 129 3.46 14.89 7.68
N LEU A 130 2.40 15.64 7.31
CA LEU A 130 2.52 16.85 6.48
C LEU A 130 3.46 17.88 7.13
N ASN A 131 3.34 18.10 8.43
CA ASN A 131 4.21 19.04 9.14
C ASN A 131 5.69 18.62 9.05
N TYR A 132 6.01 17.34 9.22
CA TYR A 132 7.39 16.86 9.09
C TYR A 132 7.91 16.96 7.65
N TYR A 133 7.10 16.70 6.64
CA TYR A 133 7.51 16.90 5.26
C TYR A 133 7.71 18.38 4.92
N LEU A 134 6.94 19.30 5.52
CA LEU A 134 7.15 20.74 5.39
C LEU A 134 8.47 21.17 6.05
N GLU A 135 8.85 20.61 7.20
CA GLU A 135 10.17 20.88 7.78
C GLU A 135 11.30 20.36 6.88
N ALA A 136 11.16 19.15 6.29
CA ALA A 136 12.12 18.65 5.31
C ALA A 136 12.22 19.58 4.08
N TYR A 137 11.11 20.10 3.60
CA TYR A 137 11.05 21.03 2.47
C TYR A 137 11.75 22.37 2.77
N LYS A 138 11.57 22.91 3.99
CA LYS A 138 12.28 24.14 4.43
C LYS A 138 13.80 23.96 4.45
N ILE A 139 14.29 22.77 4.82
CA ILE A 139 15.71 22.45 4.86
C ILE A 139 16.27 22.38 3.43
N ASN A 140 15.59 21.65 2.54
CA ASN A 140 16.00 21.53 1.14
C ASN A 140 14.80 21.17 0.24
N ASN A 141 14.34 22.15 -0.52
CA ASN A 141 13.25 21.98 -1.48
C ASN A 141 13.73 21.50 -2.87
N ASN A 142 15.01 21.21 -3.03
CA ASN A 142 15.57 20.64 -4.26
C ASN A 142 15.88 19.14 -4.11
N VAL A 143 14.95 18.42 -3.46
CA VAL A 143 15.00 16.97 -3.26
C VAL A 143 13.70 16.38 -3.79
N GLU A 144 13.80 15.57 -4.84
CA GLU A 144 12.66 14.96 -5.54
C GLU A 144 11.74 14.19 -4.60
N ALA A 145 12.30 13.39 -3.69
CA ALA A 145 11.54 12.62 -2.71
C ALA A 145 10.72 13.52 -1.76
N VAL A 146 11.25 14.65 -1.32
CA VAL A 146 10.54 15.59 -0.44
C VAL A 146 9.32 16.18 -1.15
N LEU A 147 9.48 16.64 -2.39
CA LEU A 147 8.37 17.16 -3.20
C LEU A 147 7.32 16.09 -3.48
N THR A 148 7.76 14.86 -3.73
CA THR A 148 6.85 13.71 -3.94
C THR A 148 6.04 13.40 -2.67
N TYR A 149 6.68 13.32 -1.49
CA TYR A 149 5.98 13.08 -0.22
C TYR A 149 5.03 14.22 0.15
N LEU A 150 5.40 15.47 -0.11
CA LEU A 150 4.50 16.61 0.07
C LEU A 150 3.29 16.51 -0.84
N THR A 151 3.48 16.20 -2.12
CA THR A 151 2.38 15.99 -3.07
C THR A 151 1.41 14.93 -2.57
N LEU A 152 1.94 13.78 -2.17
CA LEU A 152 1.13 12.67 -1.65
C LEU A 152 0.41 13.06 -0.35
N SER A 153 1.09 13.75 0.55
CA SER A 153 0.53 14.17 1.84
C SER A 153 -0.56 15.23 1.67
N TYR A 154 -0.35 16.26 0.85
CA TYR A 154 -1.39 17.23 0.52
C TYR A 154 -2.60 16.56 -0.14
N SER A 155 -2.36 15.68 -1.11
CA SER A 155 -3.43 14.94 -1.78
C SER A 155 -4.21 14.08 -0.78
N ALA A 156 -3.53 13.32 0.09
CA ALA A 156 -4.15 12.46 1.10
C ALA A 156 -5.00 13.26 2.11
N ASN A 157 -4.64 14.51 2.38
CA ASN A 157 -5.42 15.43 3.23
C ASN A 157 -6.54 16.17 2.45
N GLY A 158 -6.62 16.03 1.13
CA GLY A 158 -7.61 16.72 0.28
C GLY A 158 -7.24 18.15 -0.11
N ASN A 159 -6.02 18.58 0.17
CA ASN A 159 -5.48 19.88 -0.18
C ASN A 159 -4.97 19.85 -1.63
N PHE A 160 -5.89 19.71 -2.59
CA PHE A 160 -5.54 19.45 -3.99
C PHE A 160 -4.86 20.64 -4.67
N ASP A 161 -5.18 21.86 -4.30
CA ASP A 161 -4.56 23.05 -4.90
C ASP A 161 -3.09 23.18 -4.48
N GLU A 162 -2.79 22.94 -3.20
CA GLU A 162 -1.41 22.86 -2.70
C GLU A 162 -0.65 21.69 -3.35
N ALA A 163 -1.29 20.53 -3.48
CA ALA A 163 -0.68 19.39 -4.17
C ALA A 163 -0.31 19.74 -5.62
N LYS A 164 -1.19 20.42 -6.37
CA LYS A 164 -0.93 20.87 -7.74
C LYS A 164 0.23 21.87 -7.82
N LYS A 165 0.36 22.78 -6.85
CA LYS A 165 1.50 23.72 -6.78
C LYS A 165 2.82 22.97 -6.60
N ILE A 166 2.87 22.00 -5.67
CA ILE A 166 4.08 21.20 -5.45
C ILE A 166 4.39 20.33 -6.68
N ILE A 167 3.38 19.77 -7.36
CA ILE A 167 3.59 19.03 -8.62
C ILE A 167 4.20 19.95 -9.70
N SER A 168 3.73 21.17 -9.83
CA SER A 168 4.29 22.14 -10.79
C SER A 168 5.77 22.41 -10.48
N GLU A 169 6.11 22.59 -9.22
CA GLU A 169 7.50 22.74 -8.76
C GLU A 169 8.33 21.49 -9.06
N LEU A 170 7.78 20.30 -8.75
CA LEU A 170 8.41 19.00 -9.02
C LEU A 170 8.69 18.83 -10.52
N ASN A 171 7.73 19.15 -11.39
CA ASN A 171 7.90 19.06 -12.84
C ASN A 171 8.97 20.04 -13.39
N THR A 172 9.09 21.21 -12.76
CA THR A 172 10.09 22.22 -13.15
C THR A 172 11.49 21.79 -12.73
N LYS A 173 11.65 21.32 -11.50
CA LYS A 173 12.96 20.93 -10.94
C LYS A 173 13.43 19.55 -11.42
N PHE A 174 12.47 18.63 -11.62
CA PHE A 174 12.73 17.23 -12.01
C PHE A 174 11.89 16.84 -13.24
N PRO A 175 12.20 17.37 -14.43
CA PRO A 175 11.38 17.21 -15.63
C PRO A 175 11.28 15.76 -16.13
N ASN A 176 12.14 14.87 -15.62
CA ASN A 176 12.11 13.44 -15.93
C ASN A 176 11.24 12.61 -14.96
N ASN A 177 10.66 13.23 -13.93
CA ASN A 177 9.72 12.56 -13.04
C ASN A 177 8.35 12.42 -13.71
N THR A 178 8.13 11.29 -14.37
CA THR A 178 6.88 11.02 -15.08
C THR A 178 5.72 10.67 -14.15
N LYS A 179 6.03 10.15 -12.95
CA LYS A 179 5.02 9.83 -11.93
C LYS A 179 4.26 11.07 -11.45
N SER A 180 4.88 12.24 -11.45
CA SER A 180 4.22 13.50 -11.08
C SER A 180 3.04 13.83 -12.01
N TYR A 181 3.15 13.52 -13.30
CA TYR A 181 2.05 13.70 -14.27
C TYR A 181 0.87 12.76 -13.97
N GLN A 182 1.17 11.53 -13.59
CA GLN A 182 0.16 10.56 -13.19
C GLN A 182 -0.51 10.98 -11.86
N LEU A 183 0.24 11.49 -10.89
CA LEU A 183 -0.29 12.02 -9.63
C LEU A 183 -1.20 13.24 -9.88
N TYR A 184 -0.78 14.15 -10.75
CA TYR A 184 -1.62 15.29 -11.14
C TYR A 184 -2.96 14.84 -11.72
N SER A 185 -2.93 13.86 -12.61
CA SER A 185 -4.14 13.36 -13.25
C SER A 185 -5.16 12.78 -12.28
N LYS A 186 -4.73 12.23 -11.13
CA LYS A 186 -5.62 11.68 -10.08
C LYS A 186 -6.45 12.74 -9.38
N ILE A 187 -5.97 14.00 -9.34
CA ILE A 187 -6.59 15.12 -8.58
C ILE A 187 -7.05 16.28 -9.48
N HIS A 188 -6.93 16.12 -10.79
CA HIS A 188 -7.31 17.11 -11.79
C HIS A 188 -8.45 16.60 -12.68
N THR A 189 -9.39 17.47 -13.01
CA THR A 189 -10.41 17.22 -14.04
C THR A 189 -10.02 17.97 -15.30
N TYR A 190 -9.86 17.23 -16.39
CA TYR A 190 -9.40 17.80 -17.66
C TYR A 190 -10.55 18.36 -18.47
N HIS A 191 -10.30 19.51 -19.08
CA HIS A 191 -11.16 20.17 -20.05
C HIS A 191 -10.45 20.27 -21.40
N ASP A 192 -11.14 20.73 -22.43
CA ASP A 192 -10.54 20.95 -23.74
C ASP A 192 -9.40 21.97 -23.63
N GLU A 193 -8.37 21.81 -24.47
CA GLU A 193 -7.19 22.67 -24.52
C GLU A 193 -6.33 22.71 -23.22
N ASP A 194 -6.39 21.66 -22.40
CA ASP A 194 -5.64 21.58 -21.16
C ASP A 194 -4.11 21.53 -21.40
N ASN A 195 -3.39 22.46 -20.80
CA ASN A 195 -1.93 22.59 -20.97
C ASN A 195 -1.14 21.40 -20.43
N HIS A 196 -1.61 20.78 -19.33
CA HIS A 196 -0.96 19.59 -18.79
C HIS A 196 -1.07 18.40 -19.77
N GLN A 197 -2.25 18.24 -20.40
CA GLN A 197 -2.45 17.24 -21.44
C GLN A 197 -1.55 17.50 -22.66
N LYS A 198 -1.48 18.74 -23.15
CA LYS A 198 -0.60 19.12 -24.27
C LYS A 198 0.87 18.79 -23.97
N THR A 199 1.31 19.10 -22.75
CA THR A 199 2.69 18.78 -22.30
C THR A 199 2.94 17.27 -22.33
N MET A 200 2.00 16.44 -21.86
CA MET A 200 2.14 14.99 -21.92
C MET A 200 2.24 14.47 -23.36
N LEU A 201 1.37 14.98 -24.26
CA LEU A 201 1.40 14.61 -25.69
C LEU A 201 2.73 14.97 -26.38
N GLU A 202 3.40 16.04 -25.95
CA GLU A 202 4.74 16.37 -26.45
C GLU A 202 5.81 15.43 -25.85
N LYS A 203 5.74 15.17 -24.53
CA LYS A 203 6.73 14.35 -23.86
C LYS A 203 6.78 12.90 -24.34
N ILE A 204 5.63 12.29 -24.67
CA ILE A 204 5.60 10.91 -25.19
C ILE A 204 6.24 10.75 -26.58
N LYS A 205 6.59 11.83 -27.28
CA LYS A 205 7.35 11.77 -28.53
C LYS A 205 8.83 11.43 -28.29
N ASN A 206 9.31 11.53 -27.05
CA ASN A 206 10.68 11.18 -26.68
C ASN A 206 10.89 9.65 -26.74
N LYS A 207 11.70 9.18 -27.67
CA LYS A 207 11.98 7.75 -27.87
C LYS A 207 12.84 7.10 -26.77
N ASN A 208 13.40 7.89 -25.86
CA ASN A 208 14.26 7.39 -24.78
C ASN A 208 13.51 7.08 -23.48
N LEU A 209 12.18 7.22 -23.46
CA LEU A 209 11.37 6.86 -22.30
C LEU A 209 11.32 5.33 -22.14
N ASN A 210 11.54 4.86 -20.92
CA ASN A 210 11.35 3.45 -20.58
C ASN A 210 9.85 3.11 -20.47
N HIS A 211 9.53 1.82 -20.33
CA HIS A 211 8.14 1.35 -20.27
C HIS A 211 7.36 1.91 -19.07
N GLU A 212 8.00 2.09 -17.91
CA GLU A 212 7.36 2.66 -16.72
C GLU A 212 6.96 4.12 -16.94
N ASP A 213 7.88 4.91 -17.51
CA ASP A 213 7.66 6.32 -17.82
C ASP A 213 6.55 6.50 -18.86
N LEU A 214 6.57 5.71 -19.92
CA LEU A 214 5.51 5.73 -20.94
C LEU A 214 4.16 5.33 -20.36
N ALA A 215 4.12 4.30 -19.51
CA ALA A 215 2.87 3.86 -18.86
C ALA A 215 2.27 4.97 -18.00
N ASN A 216 3.10 5.69 -17.22
CA ASN A 216 2.64 6.82 -16.41
C ASN A 216 1.96 7.90 -17.25
N PHE A 217 2.56 8.26 -18.40
CA PHE A 217 1.94 9.22 -19.33
C PHE A 217 0.68 8.66 -19.97
N TYR A 218 0.68 7.42 -20.43
CA TYR A 218 -0.48 6.84 -21.12
C TYR A 218 -1.69 6.72 -20.19
N PHE A 219 -1.53 6.31 -18.92
CA PHE A 219 -2.63 6.31 -17.96
C PHE A 219 -3.15 7.72 -17.68
N ALA A 220 -2.26 8.71 -17.56
CA ALA A 220 -2.67 10.10 -17.35
C ALA A 220 -3.41 10.66 -18.57
N LEU A 221 -2.95 10.35 -19.79
CA LEU A 221 -3.62 10.73 -21.05
C LEU A 221 -4.97 10.00 -21.21
N ALA A 222 -5.04 8.70 -20.91
CA ALA A 222 -6.30 7.97 -20.92
C ALA A 222 -7.33 8.64 -20.01
N LYS A 223 -6.92 9.00 -18.78
CA LYS A 223 -7.77 9.73 -17.83
C LYS A 223 -8.18 11.09 -18.37
N SER A 224 -7.29 11.85 -19.00
CA SER A 224 -7.63 13.16 -19.56
C SER A 224 -8.68 13.07 -20.66
N PHE A 225 -8.53 12.13 -21.60
CA PHE A 225 -9.52 11.91 -22.67
C PHE A 225 -10.83 11.33 -22.15
N PHE A 226 -10.79 10.53 -21.05
CA PHE A 226 -12.01 10.09 -20.39
C PHE A 226 -12.82 11.27 -19.84
N ASP A 227 -12.16 12.24 -19.18
CA ASP A 227 -12.82 13.43 -18.66
C ASP A 227 -13.43 14.29 -19.76
N GLN A 228 -12.74 14.43 -20.89
CA GLN A 228 -13.19 15.15 -22.09
C GLN A 228 -14.25 14.38 -22.90
N LYS A 229 -14.61 13.16 -22.48
CA LYS A 229 -15.55 12.27 -23.18
C LYS A 229 -15.11 11.90 -24.62
N ASN A 230 -13.82 11.98 -24.90
CA ASN A 230 -13.23 11.51 -26.16
C ASN A 230 -12.99 10.00 -26.09
N ILE A 231 -13.99 9.22 -26.50
CA ILE A 231 -13.99 7.76 -26.33
C ILE A 231 -12.84 7.11 -27.13
N GLU A 232 -12.62 7.52 -28.38
CA GLU A 232 -11.59 6.92 -29.25
C GLU A 232 -10.19 7.07 -28.62
N LYS A 233 -9.84 8.28 -28.20
CA LYS A 233 -8.55 8.56 -27.57
C LYS A 233 -8.43 7.93 -26.20
N PHE A 234 -9.49 7.91 -25.41
CA PHE A 234 -9.52 7.20 -24.13
C PHE A 234 -9.21 5.71 -24.32
N VAL A 235 -9.83 5.06 -25.28
CA VAL A 235 -9.59 3.63 -25.58
C VAL A 235 -8.18 3.41 -26.08
N GLU A 236 -7.72 4.20 -27.06
CA GLU A 236 -6.36 4.13 -27.60
C GLU A 236 -5.30 4.19 -26.48
N TYR A 237 -5.39 5.21 -25.62
CA TYR A 237 -4.40 5.40 -24.56
C TYR A 237 -4.55 4.39 -23.41
N THR A 238 -5.77 3.90 -23.13
CA THR A 238 -5.98 2.83 -22.16
C THR A 238 -5.31 1.52 -22.60
N LEU A 239 -5.44 1.13 -23.85
CA LEU A 239 -4.79 -0.06 -24.40
C LEU A 239 -3.27 0.09 -24.38
N LYS A 240 -2.75 1.20 -24.87
CA LYS A 240 -1.30 1.50 -24.81
C LYS A 240 -0.75 1.49 -23.37
N ALA A 241 -1.49 2.06 -22.43
CA ALA A 241 -1.10 2.14 -21.03
C ALA A 241 -0.94 0.73 -20.42
N ASN A 242 -1.94 -0.12 -20.61
CA ASN A 242 -1.94 -1.48 -20.07
C ASN A 242 -0.86 -2.35 -20.74
N GLU A 243 -0.77 -2.34 -22.07
CA GLU A 243 0.28 -3.08 -22.79
C GLU A 243 1.68 -2.67 -22.34
N THR A 244 1.92 -1.35 -22.24
CA THR A 244 3.22 -0.81 -21.84
C THR A 244 3.53 -1.11 -20.38
N LYS A 245 2.54 -0.99 -19.49
CA LYS A 245 2.72 -1.33 -18.07
C LYS A 245 2.97 -2.81 -17.87
N PHE A 246 2.27 -3.68 -18.60
CA PHE A 246 2.50 -5.12 -18.51
C PHE A 246 3.94 -5.50 -18.88
N LYS A 247 4.56 -4.82 -19.86
CA LYS A 247 5.98 -5.03 -20.23
C LYS A 247 6.98 -4.71 -19.11
N THR A 248 6.57 -4.02 -18.04
CA THR A 248 7.44 -3.77 -16.88
C THR A 248 7.50 -4.98 -15.91
N PHE A 249 6.69 -6.01 -16.14
CA PHE A 249 6.65 -7.22 -15.32
C PHE A 249 7.41 -8.35 -16.02
N ASP A 250 8.74 -8.32 -15.94
CA ASP A 250 9.58 -9.37 -16.48
C ASP A 250 9.26 -10.74 -15.83
N ASN A 251 9.01 -11.76 -16.65
CA ASN A 251 8.73 -13.13 -16.21
C ASN A 251 7.55 -13.23 -15.21
N TYR A 252 6.49 -12.43 -15.39
CA TYR A 252 5.31 -12.48 -14.53
C TYR A 252 4.67 -13.87 -14.51
N LYS A 253 4.64 -14.49 -13.35
CA LYS A 253 4.12 -15.85 -13.15
C LYS A 253 2.66 -15.79 -12.68
N PHE A 254 1.73 -15.52 -13.60
CA PHE A 254 0.30 -15.45 -13.30
C PHE A 254 -0.25 -16.75 -12.68
N ASP A 255 0.24 -17.90 -13.12
CA ASP A 255 -0.20 -19.21 -12.60
C ASP A 255 -0.01 -19.34 -11.08
N LEU A 256 1.03 -18.72 -10.52
CA LEU A 256 1.23 -18.72 -9.06
C LEU A 256 0.13 -17.94 -8.32
N GLU A 257 -0.36 -16.85 -8.93
CA GLU A 257 -1.50 -16.11 -8.35
C GLU A 257 -2.77 -16.97 -8.36
N ILE A 258 -3.02 -17.69 -9.43
CA ILE A 258 -4.20 -18.57 -9.55
C ILE A 258 -4.08 -19.77 -8.60
N GLN A 259 -2.91 -20.37 -8.50
CA GLN A 259 -2.66 -21.49 -7.57
C GLN A 259 -2.94 -21.13 -6.11
N LYS A 260 -2.73 -19.87 -5.70
CA LYS A 260 -3.06 -19.41 -4.34
C LYS A 260 -4.55 -19.59 -4.04
N PHE A 261 -5.44 -19.23 -4.97
CA PHE A 261 -6.89 -19.40 -4.80
C PHE A 261 -7.26 -20.88 -4.60
N GLU A 262 -6.71 -21.78 -5.43
CA GLU A 262 -6.99 -23.20 -5.35
C GLU A 262 -6.44 -23.81 -4.05
N ARG A 263 -5.25 -23.38 -3.61
CA ARG A 263 -4.63 -23.81 -2.36
C ARG A 263 -5.48 -23.42 -1.15
N ILE A 264 -5.98 -22.17 -1.12
CA ILE A 264 -6.89 -21.69 -0.06
C ILE A 264 -8.14 -22.58 0.00
N LYS A 265 -8.82 -22.76 -1.13
CA LYS A 265 -10.04 -23.59 -1.19
C LYS A 265 -9.77 -25.03 -0.76
N LYS A 266 -8.71 -25.65 -1.28
CA LYS A 266 -8.31 -27.03 -0.94
C LYS A 266 -8.10 -27.16 0.56
N TYR A 267 -7.43 -26.19 1.18
CA TYR A 267 -7.13 -26.20 2.60
C TYR A 267 -8.39 -26.12 3.46
N PHE A 268 -9.28 -25.17 3.15
CA PHE A 268 -10.45 -24.88 3.97
C PHE A 268 -11.70 -25.74 3.63
N LYS A 269 -11.68 -26.55 2.56
CA LYS A 269 -12.83 -27.33 2.09
C LYS A 269 -13.47 -28.20 3.18
N ASN A 270 -12.63 -28.84 4.00
CA ASN A 270 -13.09 -29.76 5.06
C ASN A 270 -12.71 -29.22 6.46
N PHE A 271 -12.44 -27.93 6.56
CA PHE A 271 -12.01 -27.32 7.81
C PHE A 271 -13.18 -27.18 8.78
N ASN A 272 -13.01 -27.67 9.99
CA ASN A 272 -14.02 -27.52 11.05
C ASN A 272 -13.79 -26.23 11.85
N PHE A 273 -14.55 -25.19 11.53
CA PHE A 273 -14.48 -23.90 12.21
C PHE A 273 -15.07 -23.93 13.64
N ASP A 274 -15.80 -24.98 14.05
CA ASP A 274 -16.33 -25.10 15.41
C ASP A 274 -15.24 -25.37 16.45
N LYS A 275 -14.06 -25.82 16.00
CA LYS A 275 -12.88 -26.07 16.85
C LYS A 275 -11.97 -24.85 17.04
N ILE A 276 -12.48 -23.65 16.81
CA ILE A 276 -11.70 -22.42 16.95
C ILE A 276 -11.36 -22.18 18.42
N LEU A 277 -10.07 -21.87 18.67
CA LEU A 277 -9.51 -21.75 20.01
C LEU A 277 -9.30 -20.30 20.46
N SER A 278 -9.42 -19.33 19.55
CA SER A 278 -9.30 -17.91 19.85
C SER A 278 -10.66 -17.32 20.21
N GLU A 279 -10.68 -16.32 21.08
CA GLU A 279 -11.85 -15.49 21.40
C GLU A 279 -11.61 -14.01 21.08
N LYS A 280 -10.61 -13.73 20.25
CA LYS A 280 -10.12 -12.38 19.95
C LYS A 280 -10.86 -11.76 18.76
N GLY A 281 -10.66 -10.45 18.57
CA GLY A 281 -11.07 -9.73 17.37
C GLY A 281 -12.30 -8.86 17.52
N GLU A 282 -12.88 -8.73 18.72
CA GLU A 282 -14.09 -7.90 18.97
C GLU A 282 -13.90 -6.42 18.56
N ASN A 283 -12.66 -5.92 18.58
CA ASN A 283 -12.33 -4.56 18.18
C ASN A 283 -11.76 -4.46 16.75
N LEU A 284 -12.02 -5.45 15.90
CA LEU A 284 -11.54 -5.47 14.51
C LEU A 284 -12.71 -5.57 13.52
N ILE A 285 -12.67 -4.68 12.53
CA ILE A 285 -13.53 -4.74 11.35
C ILE A 285 -12.64 -4.80 10.12
N PHE A 286 -12.86 -5.78 9.25
CA PHE A 286 -12.15 -5.90 7.98
C PHE A 286 -13.07 -5.52 6.83
N ILE A 287 -12.65 -4.53 6.02
CA ILE A 287 -13.34 -4.19 4.77
C ILE A 287 -12.51 -4.74 3.62
N LEU A 288 -13.12 -5.64 2.85
CA LEU A 288 -12.46 -6.35 1.76
C LEU A 288 -13.35 -6.43 0.52
N GLY A 289 -12.79 -6.90 -0.59
CA GLY A 289 -13.49 -7.05 -1.85
C GLY A 289 -12.56 -6.92 -3.05
N LEU A 290 -13.11 -6.89 -4.25
CA LEU A 290 -12.30 -6.59 -5.43
C LEU A 290 -11.81 -5.13 -5.37
N PRO A 291 -10.58 -4.82 -5.79
CA PRO A 291 -10.19 -3.42 -5.98
C PRO A 291 -11.23 -2.65 -6.79
N ARG A 292 -11.54 -1.41 -6.42
CA ARG A 292 -12.55 -0.58 -7.07
C ARG A 292 -14.01 -0.99 -6.85
N SER A 293 -14.28 -1.89 -5.91
CA SER A 293 -15.67 -2.27 -5.54
C SER A 293 -16.36 -1.30 -4.58
N GLY A 294 -15.71 -0.24 -4.11
CA GLY A 294 -16.29 0.72 -3.15
C GLY A 294 -15.76 0.57 -1.72
N THR A 295 -14.76 -0.26 -1.48
CA THR A 295 -14.13 -0.46 -0.17
C THR A 295 -13.67 0.84 0.49
N THR A 296 -13.13 1.80 -0.30
CA THR A 296 -12.71 3.12 0.22
C THR A 296 -13.90 3.98 0.68
N LEU A 297 -15.02 3.94 -0.05
CA LEU A 297 -16.24 4.63 0.37
C LEU A 297 -16.76 4.08 1.70
N MET A 298 -16.83 2.76 1.81
CA MET A 298 -17.25 2.10 3.04
C MET A 298 -16.33 2.42 4.22
N HIS A 299 -15.01 2.44 3.97
CA HIS A 299 -14.02 2.84 4.97
C HIS A 299 -14.23 4.28 5.45
N GLN A 300 -14.57 5.22 4.56
CA GLN A 300 -14.89 6.60 4.95
C GLN A 300 -16.18 6.67 5.78
N ILE A 301 -17.21 5.92 5.41
CA ILE A 301 -18.50 5.87 6.12
C ILE A 301 -18.29 5.35 7.55
N ILE A 302 -17.75 4.13 7.71
CA ILE A 302 -17.59 3.49 9.02
C ILE A 302 -16.53 4.23 9.85
N GLY A 303 -15.44 4.63 9.24
CA GLY A 303 -14.39 5.38 9.92
C GLY A 303 -14.81 6.78 10.41
N SER A 304 -15.99 7.28 9.98
CA SER A 304 -16.59 8.51 10.51
C SER A 304 -17.26 8.33 11.87
N HIS A 305 -17.47 7.09 12.31
CA HIS A 305 -18.07 6.79 13.61
C HIS A 305 -17.11 7.12 14.75
N SER A 306 -17.62 7.73 15.84
CA SER A 306 -16.82 8.25 16.95
C SER A 306 -15.97 7.17 17.67
N LYS A 307 -16.44 5.93 17.73
CA LYS A 307 -15.75 4.78 18.36
C LYS A 307 -14.74 4.09 17.44
N VAL A 308 -14.64 4.51 16.17
CA VAL A 308 -13.86 3.81 15.14
C VAL A 308 -12.61 4.58 14.77
N LEU A 309 -11.54 3.86 14.47
CA LEU A 309 -10.35 4.37 13.78
C LEU A 309 -10.16 3.61 12.48
N GLY A 310 -10.31 4.31 11.36
CA GLY A 310 -10.02 3.75 10.03
C GLY A 310 -8.53 3.67 9.79
N VAL A 311 -8.03 2.47 9.52
CA VAL A 311 -6.67 2.20 9.06
C VAL A 311 -6.75 1.83 7.57
N GLU A 312 -5.95 2.49 6.74
CA GLU A 312 -5.87 2.13 5.33
C GLU A 312 -5.14 0.81 5.14
N GLU A 313 -5.03 0.35 3.93
CA GLU A 313 -4.51 -0.95 3.49
C GLU A 313 -3.30 -1.41 4.30
N SER A 314 -3.56 -2.02 5.48
CA SER A 314 -2.50 -2.62 6.29
C SER A 314 -2.05 -3.92 5.63
N ASP A 315 -0.77 -4.23 5.77
CA ASP A 315 -0.18 -5.47 5.28
C ASP A 315 0.06 -6.52 6.38
N PHE A 316 -0.52 -6.30 7.56
CA PHE A 316 -0.27 -7.12 8.75
C PHE A 316 -0.64 -8.58 8.56
N LEU A 317 -1.78 -8.86 7.91
CA LEU A 317 -2.19 -10.22 7.58
C LEU A 317 -1.26 -10.82 6.52
N ASP A 318 -0.98 -10.10 5.43
CA ASP A 318 -0.10 -10.57 4.37
C ASP A 318 1.30 -10.88 4.92
N GLN A 319 1.90 -9.98 5.68
CA GLN A 319 3.24 -10.22 6.25
C GLN A 319 3.30 -11.38 7.23
N SER A 320 2.24 -11.56 8.02
CA SER A 320 2.19 -12.63 9.01
C SER A 320 1.83 -13.99 8.41
N LEU A 321 1.08 -14.01 7.31
CA LEU A 321 0.51 -15.22 6.71
C LEU A 321 1.15 -15.61 5.38
N ALA A 322 1.47 -14.65 4.49
CA ALA A 322 1.86 -14.95 3.12
C ALA A 322 3.12 -15.83 3.04
N LYS A 323 4.19 -15.50 3.77
CA LYS A 323 5.41 -16.32 3.78
C LYS A 323 5.14 -17.73 4.26
N LYS A 324 4.31 -17.91 5.30
CA LYS A 324 3.93 -19.21 5.83
C LYS A 324 3.04 -19.98 4.86
N PHE A 325 2.22 -19.28 4.08
CA PHE A 325 1.30 -19.85 3.11
C PHE A 325 1.98 -20.17 1.77
N ASP A 326 2.98 -19.39 1.37
CA ASP A 326 3.71 -19.59 0.10
C ASP A 326 4.73 -20.71 0.19
N ASP A 327 5.31 -21.01 1.36
CA ASP A 327 6.11 -22.20 1.60
C ASP A 327 5.22 -23.40 1.97
N GLU A 328 5.15 -24.41 1.09
CA GLU A 328 4.28 -25.57 1.30
C GLU A 328 4.69 -26.39 2.54
N ASN A 329 5.97 -26.41 2.90
CA ASN A 329 6.46 -27.10 4.09
C ASN A 329 6.16 -26.29 5.36
N ASP A 330 6.42 -24.98 5.36
CA ASP A 330 6.07 -24.10 6.47
C ASP A 330 4.57 -24.06 6.69
N PHE A 331 3.80 -24.01 5.64
CA PHE A 331 2.34 -24.05 5.72
C PHE A 331 1.86 -25.38 6.34
N LYS A 332 2.35 -26.51 5.87
CA LYS A 332 2.07 -27.82 6.46
C LYS A 332 2.48 -27.85 7.94
N ASN A 333 3.64 -27.37 8.32
CA ASN A 333 4.12 -27.37 9.69
C ASN A 333 3.34 -26.42 10.63
N PHE A 334 2.75 -25.34 10.10
CA PHE A 334 2.00 -24.37 10.89
C PHE A 334 0.50 -24.73 10.97
N PHE A 335 -0.06 -25.30 9.92
CA PHE A 335 -1.48 -25.56 9.76
C PHE A 335 -1.81 -27.04 9.47
N THR A 336 -0.80 -27.95 9.47
CA THR A 336 -1.09 -29.36 9.27
C THR A 336 -1.44 -30.05 10.54
N SER A 337 -2.29 -30.92 10.30
CA SER A 337 -2.93 -31.96 11.05
C SER A 337 -4.17 -31.49 11.79
N GLU A 338 -5.01 -32.41 12.03
CA GLU A 338 -6.25 -32.37 12.76
C GLU A 338 -6.16 -31.69 14.14
N VAL A 339 -4.98 -31.18 14.52
CA VAL A 339 -4.70 -30.51 15.79
C VAL A 339 -3.94 -29.20 15.53
N PHE A 340 -4.67 -28.08 15.60
CA PHE A 340 -4.03 -26.76 15.70
C PHE A 340 -3.22 -26.65 16.98
N ASP A 341 -1.97 -26.25 16.85
CA ASP A 341 -1.21 -25.81 18.03
C ASP A 341 -1.81 -24.50 18.55
N LYS A 342 -2.62 -24.63 19.62
CA LYS A 342 -3.29 -23.50 20.26
C LYS A 342 -2.32 -22.37 20.58
N ASN A 343 -1.12 -22.69 21.03
CA ASN A 343 -0.13 -21.69 21.43
C ASN A 343 0.39 -20.90 20.22
N LYS A 344 0.60 -21.56 19.08
CA LYS A 344 1.00 -20.90 17.82
C LYS A 344 -0.09 -19.95 17.31
N ILE A 345 -1.36 -20.38 17.34
CA ILE A 345 -2.50 -19.54 16.92
C ILE A 345 -2.63 -18.33 17.85
N LEU A 346 -2.59 -18.54 19.17
CA LEU A 346 -2.70 -17.45 20.13
C LEU A 346 -1.51 -16.48 20.03
N SER A 347 -0.30 -16.99 19.83
CA SER A 347 0.90 -16.16 19.62
C SER A 347 0.79 -15.33 18.34
N LEU A 348 0.35 -15.92 17.22
CA LEU A 348 0.16 -15.22 15.96
C LEU A 348 -0.96 -14.17 16.04
N SER A 349 -2.07 -14.53 16.71
CA SER A 349 -3.16 -13.57 16.95
C SER A 349 -2.67 -12.38 17.75
N GLU A 350 -1.87 -12.60 18.79
CA GLU A 350 -1.34 -11.52 19.63
C GLU A 350 -0.33 -10.67 18.88
N ASP A 351 0.56 -11.26 18.07
CA ASP A 351 1.50 -10.51 17.22
C ASP A 351 0.75 -9.54 16.28
N ILE A 352 -0.29 -10.02 15.61
CA ILE A 352 -1.08 -9.18 14.70
C ILE A 352 -1.88 -8.12 15.48
N LEU A 353 -2.52 -8.49 16.60
CA LEU A 353 -3.27 -7.54 17.43
C LEU A 353 -2.38 -6.45 18.01
N SER A 354 -1.15 -6.80 18.42
CA SER A 354 -0.20 -5.82 18.94
C SER A 354 0.10 -4.72 17.91
N LYS A 355 0.13 -5.07 16.61
CA LYS A 355 0.31 -4.10 15.51
C LYS A 355 -0.91 -3.19 15.35
N TYR A 356 -2.12 -3.71 15.47
CA TYR A 356 -3.34 -2.88 15.43
C TYR A 356 -3.46 -1.96 16.65
N ARG A 357 -3.13 -2.45 17.86
CA ARG A 357 -3.15 -1.64 19.10
C ARG A 357 -2.20 -0.44 19.06
N MET A 358 -1.17 -0.48 18.22
CA MET A 358 -0.27 0.68 18.04
C MET A 358 -0.96 1.90 17.44
N TYR A 359 -2.10 1.74 16.77
CA TYR A 359 -2.88 2.85 16.26
C TYR A 359 -3.70 3.52 17.38
N ASP A 360 -4.51 2.74 18.09
CA ASP A 360 -5.30 3.17 19.25
C ASP A 360 -5.82 1.93 19.99
N GLU A 361 -5.56 1.84 21.29
CA GLU A 361 -6.00 0.71 22.12
C GLU A 361 -7.49 0.76 22.48
N ASN A 362 -8.10 1.95 22.41
CA ASN A 362 -9.46 2.21 22.87
C ASN A 362 -10.49 2.29 21.73
N LYS A 363 -10.04 2.21 20.48
CA LYS A 363 -10.90 2.29 19.30
C LYS A 363 -11.12 0.93 18.66
N ILE A 364 -12.25 0.81 17.97
CA ILE A 364 -12.48 -0.27 17.02
C ILE A 364 -11.66 0.06 15.78
N ILE A 365 -10.77 -0.83 15.39
CA ILE A 365 -9.91 -0.65 14.23
C ILE A 365 -10.61 -1.20 12.98
N VAL A 366 -10.75 -0.36 11.97
CA VAL A 366 -11.21 -0.78 10.65
C VAL A 366 -10.01 -0.89 9.72
N ASP A 367 -9.63 -2.11 9.39
CA ASP A 367 -8.64 -2.42 8.38
C ASP A 367 -9.32 -2.55 7.00
N LYS A 368 -9.05 -1.62 6.12
CA LYS A 368 -9.54 -1.66 4.75
C LYS A 368 -8.42 -2.10 3.81
N ASN A 369 -8.32 -3.39 3.59
CA ASN A 369 -7.47 -3.95 2.55
C ASN A 369 -8.30 -4.85 1.62
N PRO A 370 -8.51 -4.43 0.35
CA PRO A 370 -9.32 -5.20 -0.60
C PRO A 370 -8.90 -6.67 -0.68
N PHE A 371 -7.60 -6.95 -0.61
CA PHE A 371 -7.04 -8.30 -0.80
C PHE A 371 -7.16 -9.24 0.41
N ASN A 372 -7.64 -8.75 1.55
CA ASN A 372 -7.90 -9.58 2.73
C ASN A 372 -8.96 -10.68 2.49
N PHE A 373 -9.66 -10.67 1.36
CA PHE A 373 -10.55 -11.77 0.96
C PHE A 373 -9.82 -13.12 0.85
N LYS A 374 -8.52 -13.11 0.60
CA LYS A 374 -7.69 -14.33 0.60
C LYS A 374 -7.54 -14.92 2.01
N TRP A 375 -7.59 -14.09 3.03
CA TRP A 375 -7.31 -14.44 4.42
C TRP A 375 -8.54 -14.67 5.29
N ILE A 376 -9.76 -14.66 4.74
CA ILE A 376 -11.02 -14.78 5.50
C ILE A 376 -11.04 -15.99 6.43
N GLY A 377 -10.61 -17.17 5.96
CA GLY A 377 -10.53 -18.37 6.81
C GLY A 377 -9.55 -18.22 7.97
N PHE A 378 -8.41 -17.56 7.73
CA PHE A 378 -7.44 -17.26 8.80
C PHE A 378 -7.94 -16.18 9.74
N ILE A 379 -8.63 -15.15 9.24
CA ILE A 379 -9.29 -14.14 10.07
C ILE A 379 -10.28 -14.85 11.01
N LYS A 380 -11.08 -15.79 10.50
CA LYS A 380 -12.00 -16.56 11.32
C LYS A 380 -11.31 -17.37 12.43
N ILE A 381 -10.16 -17.97 12.14
CA ILE A 381 -9.37 -18.74 13.12
C ILE A 381 -8.73 -17.82 14.18
N LEU A 382 -8.11 -16.73 13.74
CA LEU A 382 -7.32 -15.84 14.59
C LEU A 382 -8.19 -14.86 15.38
N PHE A 383 -9.27 -14.40 14.76
CA PHE A 383 -10.16 -13.32 15.22
C PHE A 383 -11.64 -13.67 15.02
N PRO A 384 -12.15 -14.72 15.67
CA PRO A 384 -13.53 -15.21 15.45
C PRO A 384 -14.62 -14.20 15.81
N LYS A 385 -14.30 -13.18 16.63
CA LYS A 385 -15.22 -12.09 16.98
C LYS A 385 -15.09 -10.86 16.05
N ALA A 386 -14.15 -10.87 15.10
CA ALA A 386 -14.03 -9.78 14.14
C ALA A 386 -15.23 -9.72 13.20
N LYS A 387 -15.53 -8.55 12.67
CA LYS A 387 -16.56 -8.33 11.66
C LYS A 387 -15.90 -8.23 10.27
N ILE A 388 -16.48 -8.91 9.29
CA ILE A 388 -16.03 -8.82 7.90
C ILE A 388 -17.12 -8.16 7.05
N ILE A 389 -16.74 -7.08 6.36
CA ILE A 389 -17.61 -6.39 5.42
C ILE A 389 -17.05 -6.63 4.02
N HIS A 390 -17.78 -7.35 3.21
CA HIS A 390 -17.46 -7.59 1.81
C HIS A 390 -18.15 -6.57 0.93
N SER A 391 -17.35 -5.74 0.25
CA SER A 391 -17.84 -4.77 -0.73
C SER A 391 -18.08 -5.47 -2.06
N ASN A 392 -19.33 -5.84 -2.30
CA ASN A 392 -19.78 -6.46 -3.54
C ASN A 392 -20.34 -5.39 -4.48
N ARG A 393 -19.76 -5.27 -5.65
CA ARG A 393 -20.17 -4.36 -6.71
C ARG A 393 -20.27 -5.12 -8.02
N ASN A 394 -21.07 -4.62 -8.96
CA ASN A 394 -21.07 -5.14 -10.31
C ASN A 394 -19.62 -5.40 -10.77
N VAL A 395 -19.34 -6.68 -11.03
CA VAL A 395 -17.98 -7.14 -11.28
C VAL A 395 -17.41 -6.56 -12.56
N VAL A 396 -18.25 -6.30 -13.54
CA VAL A 396 -17.84 -5.72 -14.84
C VAL A 396 -17.41 -4.26 -14.66
N ASP A 397 -18.18 -3.48 -13.89
CA ASP A 397 -17.82 -2.10 -13.54
C ASP A 397 -16.51 -2.04 -12.73
N SER A 398 -16.34 -2.97 -11.78
CA SER A 398 -15.11 -3.06 -11.00
C SER A 398 -13.93 -3.42 -11.88
N THR A 399 -14.09 -4.39 -12.79
CA THR A 399 -13.05 -4.82 -13.74
C THR A 399 -12.68 -3.71 -14.72
N PHE A 400 -13.66 -3.02 -15.28
CA PHE A 400 -13.42 -1.84 -16.12
C PHE A 400 -12.66 -0.75 -15.34
N SER A 401 -13.06 -0.51 -14.08
CA SER A 401 -12.39 0.47 -13.24
C SER A 401 -10.96 0.04 -12.85
N ILE A 402 -10.67 -1.25 -12.72
CA ILE A 402 -9.30 -1.77 -12.55
C ILE A 402 -8.50 -1.49 -13.81
N TYR A 403 -8.99 -1.91 -14.98
CA TYR A 403 -8.25 -1.86 -16.25
C TYR A 403 -7.86 -0.44 -16.68
N ARG A 404 -8.66 0.56 -16.35
CA ARG A 404 -8.40 1.97 -16.70
C ARG A 404 -7.53 2.73 -15.68
N ASN A 405 -7.01 2.05 -14.66
CA ASN A 405 -6.22 2.68 -13.60
C ASN A 405 -4.87 1.98 -13.39
N VAL A 406 -3.87 2.73 -12.94
CA VAL A 406 -2.56 2.20 -12.56
C VAL A 406 -2.46 2.05 -11.06
N PHE A 407 -1.93 0.90 -10.62
CA PHE A 407 -1.68 0.57 -9.22
C PHE A 407 -0.19 0.71 -8.90
N ASP A 408 0.11 1.14 -7.69
CA ASP A 408 1.49 1.21 -7.18
C ASP A 408 2.03 -0.17 -6.76
N SER A 409 1.16 -1.18 -6.66
CA SER A 409 1.49 -2.56 -6.29
C SER A 409 1.76 -3.43 -7.52
N PRO A 410 2.53 -4.54 -7.39
CA PRO A 410 2.96 -5.37 -8.51
C PRO A 410 1.85 -6.31 -9.03
N PHE A 411 0.69 -5.76 -9.38
CA PHE A 411 -0.47 -6.50 -9.89
C PHE A 411 -0.42 -6.66 -11.42
N GLY A 412 0.54 -7.46 -11.94
CA GLY A 412 0.68 -7.68 -13.37
C GLY A 412 -0.60 -8.18 -14.04
N TRP A 413 -1.41 -8.99 -13.34
CA TRP A 413 -2.71 -9.46 -13.83
C TRP A 413 -3.70 -8.34 -14.16
N ALA A 414 -3.59 -7.17 -13.53
CA ALA A 414 -4.50 -6.05 -13.77
C ALA A 414 -4.33 -5.41 -15.15
N TYR A 415 -3.19 -5.60 -15.79
CA TYR A 415 -2.80 -4.97 -17.06
C TYR A 415 -2.90 -5.90 -18.27
N HIS A 416 -3.26 -7.18 -18.07
CA HIS A 416 -3.49 -8.13 -19.14
C HIS A 416 -4.94 -8.61 -19.14
N GLN A 417 -5.66 -8.41 -20.25
CA GLN A 417 -7.12 -8.62 -20.31
C GLN A 417 -7.53 -10.04 -19.86
N GLU A 418 -6.88 -11.08 -20.40
CA GLU A 418 -7.21 -12.45 -20.04
C GLU A 418 -6.88 -12.77 -18.57
N TYR A 419 -5.74 -12.30 -18.05
CA TYR A 419 -5.36 -12.52 -16.65
C TYR A 419 -6.32 -11.80 -15.71
N LEU A 420 -6.73 -10.59 -16.06
CA LEU A 420 -7.71 -9.82 -15.30
C LEU A 420 -9.06 -10.56 -15.22
N VAL A 421 -9.56 -11.07 -16.34
CA VAL A 421 -10.80 -11.86 -16.38
C VAL A 421 -10.67 -13.13 -15.53
N GLN A 422 -9.58 -13.88 -15.68
CA GLN A 422 -9.36 -15.10 -14.91
C GLN A 422 -9.25 -14.81 -13.40
N TYR A 423 -8.51 -13.77 -13.03
CA TYR A 423 -8.38 -13.35 -11.63
C TYR A 423 -9.73 -13.00 -11.00
N VAL A 424 -10.55 -12.22 -11.73
CA VAL A 424 -11.88 -11.84 -11.27
C VAL A 424 -12.82 -13.04 -11.13
N LYS A 425 -12.76 -13.99 -12.06
CA LYS A 425 -13.54 -15.25 -11.95
C LYS A 425 -13.11 -16.07 -10.72
N LYS A 426 -11.81 -16.18 -10.46
CA LYS A 426 -11.30 -16.87 -9.26
C LYS A 426 -11.65 -16.15 -7.96
N TYR A 427 -11.63 -14.83 -7.96
CA TYR A 427 -12.12 -14.05 -6.83
C TYR A 427 -13.60 -14.34 -6.54
N LYS A 428 -14.49 -14.30 -7.55
CA LYS A 428 -15.92 -14.62 -7.38
C LYS A 428 -16.11 -16.04 -6.81
N ASP A 429 -15.40 -17.01 -7.37
CA ASP A 429 -15.45 -18.39 -6.94
C ASP A 429 -14.98 -18.55 -5.48
N LEU A 430 -13.91 -17.85 -5.08
CA LEU A 430 -13.43 -17.86 -3.70
C LEU A 430 -14.41 -17.18 -2.73
N MET A 431 -15.03 -16.05 -3.11
CA MET A 431 -16.02 -15.40 -2.27
C MET A 431 -17.28 -16.24 -2.08
N ASN A 432 -17.76 -16.91 -3.15
CA ASN A 432 -18.84 -17.89 -3.05
C ASN A 432 -18.47 -19.04 -2.11
N PHE A 433 -17.24 -19.54 -2.19
CA PHE A 433 -16.75 -20.56 -1.26
C PHE A 433 -16.81 -20.07 0.20
N TRP A 434 -16.33 -18.86 0.49
CA TRP A 434 -16.36 -18.29 1.82
C TRP A 434 -17.79 -18.08 2.35
N ASN A 435 -18.69 -17.56 1.52
CA ASN A 435 -20.09 -17.38 1.89
C ASN A 435 -20.78 -18.72 2.25
N ASN A 436 -20.45 -19.78 1.50
CA ASN A 436 -20.98 -21.12 1.78
C ASN A 436 -20.39 -21.74 3.07
N GLN A 437 -19.13 -21.44 3.41
CA GLN A 437 -18.44 -22.01 4.57
C GLN A 437 -18.75 -21.24 5.87
N LEU A 438 -18.87 -19.93 5.80
CA LEU A 438 -18.85 -19.04 6.98
C LEU A 438 -20.14 -18.22 7.15
N GLY A 439 -21.01 -18.19 6.14
CA GLY A 439 -22.33 -17.57 6.23
C GLY A 439 -22.32 -16.18 6.89
N ASN A 440 -23.02 -16.06 8.03
CA ASN A 440 -23.21 -14.80 8.76
C ASN A 440 -21.94 -14.15 9.32
N PHE A 441 -20.78 -14.76 9.16
CA PHE A 441 -19.51 -14.13 9.54
C PHE A 441 -19.10 -13.00 8.59
N ILE A 442 -19.63 -13.01 7.37
CA ILE A 442 -19.35 -12.04 6.31
C ILE A 442 -20.64 -11.26 6.02
N TYR A 443 -20.60 -9.94 6.17
CA TYR A 443 -21.67 -9.08 5.70
C TYR A 443 -21.39 -8.67 4.26
N ASP A 444 -22.17 -9.24 3.35
CA ASP A 444 -22.06 -9.00 1.91
C ASP A 444 -23.00 -7.85 1.49
N TYR A 445 -22.48 -6.62 1.34
CA TYR A 445 -23.30 -5.49 0.91
C TYR A 445 -23.12 -5.17 -0.57
N GLN A 446 -24.23 -4.83 -1.22
CA GLN A 446 -24.20 -4.38 -2.61
C GLN A 446 -23.92 -2.89 -2.71
N TYR A 447 -22.83 -2.53 -3.41
CA TYR A 447 -22.43 -1.13 -3.60
C TYR A 447 -23.55 -0.28 -4.22
N GLU A 448 -24.29 -0.84 -5.20
CA GLU A 448 -25.38 -0.19 -5.88
C GLU A 448 -26.55 0.14 -4.92
N ASN A 449 -26.81 -0.73 -3.93
CA ASN A 449 -27.81 -0.46 -2.90
C ASN A 449 -27.38 0.70 -2.00
N LEU A 450 -26.11 0.72 -1.60
CA LEU A 450 -25.55 1.84 -0.82
C LEU A 450 -25.66 3.16 -1.59
N VAL A 451 -25.38 3.15 -2.90
CA VAL A 451 -25.49 4.34 -3.76
C VAL A 451 -26.94 4.82 -3.89
N ASN A 452 -27.90 3.91 -3.88
CA ASN A 452 -29.33 4.22 -4.01
C ASN A 452 -29.99 4.59 -2.69
N ASN A 453 -29.56 4.00 -1.58
CA ASN A 453 -30.12 4.18 -0.24
C ASN A 453 -29.02 4.22 0.84
N GLN A 454 -28.24 5.30 0.84
CA GLN A 454 -27.10 5.46 1.74
C GLN A 454 -27.49 5.27 3.22
N ILE A 455 -28.56 5.92 3.68
CA ILE A 455 -28.97 5.88 5.09
C ILE A 455 -29.35 4.47 5.51
N GLY A 456 -30.21 3.79 4.73
CA GLY A 456 -30.70 2.46 5.05
C GLY A 456 -29.58 1.42 5.07
N GLU A 457 -28.69 1.44 4.07
CA GLU A 457 -27.58 0.49 4.01
C GLU A 457 -26.52 0.78 5.10
N THR A 458 -26.22 2.07 5.37
CA THR A 458 -25.31 2.43 6.47
C THR A 458 -25.82 1.93 7.82
N LYS A 459 -27.12 2.08 8.11
CA LYS A 459 -27.71 1.54 9.36
C LYS A 459 -27.51 0.03 9.48
N LYS A 460 -27.84 -0.74 8.45
CA LYS A 460 -27.68 -2.20 8.46
C LYS A 460 -26.22 -2.62 8.69
N ILE A 461 -25.27 -1.90 8.10
CA ILE A 461 -23.84 -2.20 8.25
C ILE A 461 -23.36 -1.87 9.66
N LEU A 462 -23.79 -0.73 10.23
CA LEU A 462 -23.48 -0.37 11.62
C LEU A 462 -24.08 -1.38 12.60
N ASP A 463 -25.34 -1.80 12.39
CA ASP A 463 -25.99 -2.84 13.20
C ASP A 463 -25.20 -4.16 13.16
N PHE A 464 -24.74 -4.60 11.98
CA PHE A 464 -23.87 -5.78 11.85
C PHE A 464 -22.56 -5.62 12.63
N CYS A 465 -22.01 -4.40 12.64
CA CYS A 465 -20.80 -4.07 13.39
C CYS A 465 -21.03 -3.83 14.88
N GLU A 466 -22.26 -3.95 15.38
CA GLU A 466 -22.64 -3.64 16.76
C GLU A 466 -22.33 -2.19 17.15
N LEU A 467 -22.47 -1.28 16.18
CA LEU A 467 -22.27 0.16 16.32
C LEU A 467 -23.60 0.90 16.27
N GLU A 468 -23.77 1.87 17.15
CA GLU A 468 -24.91 2.77 17.11
C GLU A 468 -24.87 3.67 15.87
N PHE A 469 -26.02 4.08 15.37
CA PHE A 469 -26.09 4.97 14.23
C PHE A 469 -25.61 6.39 14.62
N GLU A 470 -24.68 6.92 13.85
CA GLU A 470 -24.21 8.31 13.94
C GLU A 470 -24.38 9.06 12.60
N GLU A 471 -24.90 10.27 12.65
CA GLU A 471 -25.06 11.17 11.48
C GLU A 471 -23.73 11.40 10.73
N ASN A 472 -22.60 11.41 11.44
CA ASN A 472 -21.29 11.56 10.86
C ASN A 472 -20.97 10.47 9.80
N CYS A 473 -21.55 9.28 9.94
CA CYS A 473 -21.39 8.19 8.96
C CYS A 473 -22.12 8.52 7.63
N ILE A 474 -23.14 9.38 7.65
CA ILE A 474 -23.81 9.85 6.44
C ILE A 474 -23.04 11.04 5.84
N ASP A 475 -22.58 11.95 6.69
CA ASP A 475 -21.80 13.14 6.32
C ASP A 475 -20.29 12.86 6.20
N TYR A 476 -19.91 11.65 5.79
CA TYR A 476 -18.53 11.18 5.74
C TYR A 476 -17.58 12.10 4.95
N THR A 477 -18.08 12.94 4.06
CA THR A 477 -17.27 13.93 3.32
C THR A 477 -16.65 14.99 4.20
N LYS A 478 -17.22 15.20 5.41
CA LYS A 478 -16.66 16.08 6.44
C LYS A 478 -15.55 15.39 7.25
N ASN A 479 -15.42 14.08 7.10
CA ASN A 479 -14.41 13.29 7.77
C ASN A 479 -13.01 13.69 7.30
N LYS A 480 -12.08 13.73 8.23
CA LYS A 480 -10.68 14.05 7.99
C LYS A 480 -9.80 12.80 7.83
N ILE A 481 -10.42 11.62 7.71
CA ILE A 481 -9.68 10.40 7.43
C ILE A 481 -8.97 10.58 6.09
N PRO A 482 -7.67 10.35 6.05
CA PRO A 482 -6.89 10.45 4.82
C PRO A 482 -7.32 9.38 3.82
N VAL A 483 -7.16 9.70 2.55
CA VAL A 483 -7.39 8.75 1.46
C VAL A 483 -6.12 8.69 0.63
N ARG A 484 -5.45 7.54 0.61
CA ARG A 484 -4.19 7.32 -0.13
C ARG A 484 -4.36 6.38 -1.32
N THR A 485 -5.58 5.95 -1.60
CA THR A 485 -5.88 5.03 -2.69
C THR A 485 -6.10 5.76 -4.02
N ILE A 486 -6.21 5.01 -5.11
CA ILE A 486 -6.60 5.52 -6.43
C ILE A 486 -7.93 6.31 -6.37
N SER A 487 -8.78 6.03 -5.38
CA SER A 487 -10.08 6.68 -5.18
C SER A 487 -10.00 8.04 -4.46
N ILE A 488 -8.83 8.65 -4.33
CA ILE A 488 -8.55 9.81 -3.48
C ILE A 488 -9.52 10.99 -3.69
N ALA A 489 -9.81 11.34 -4.95
CA ALA A 489 -10.75 12.41 -5.27
C ALA A 489 -12.21 11.95 -5.12
N GLN A 490 -12.49 10.70 -5.48
CA GLN A 490 -13.85 10.14 -5.49
C GLN A 490 -14.41 9.94 -4.06
N ALA A 491 -13.60 9.42 -3.14
CA ALA A 491 -14.01 9.15 -1.76
C ALA A 491 -14.29 10.42 -0.92
N ARG A 492 -13.95 11.60 -1.44
CA ARG A 492 -14.21 12.90 -0.82
C ARG A 492 -15.43 13.62 -1.38
N GLN A 493 -16.09 13.03 -2.35
CA GLN A 493 -17.32 13.55 -2.94
C GLN A 493 -18.53 12.85 -2.31
N LYS A 494 -19.69 13.51 -2.33
CA LYS A 494 -20.95 12.85 -2.03
C LYS A 494 -21.17 11.67 -2.96
N ILE A 495 -21.90 10.66 -2.50
CA ILE A 495 -22.24 9.50 -3.33
C ILE A 495 -22.88 9.95 -4.65
N TYR A 496 -22.39 9.41 -5.75
CA TYR A 496 -22.86 9.71 -7.10
C TYR A 496 -23.17 8.42 -7.86
N LYS A 497 -24.19 8.50 -8.75
CA LYS A 497 -24.70 7.33 -9.49
C LYS A 497 -23.98 7.07 -10.81
N SER A 498 -23.17 8.02 -11.30
CA SER A 498 -22.57 7.94 -12.64
C SER A 498 -21.52 6.82 -12.81
N SER A 499 -21.15 6.15 -11.73
CA SER A 499 -20.23 5.01 -11.75
C SER A 499 -20.95 3.65 -11.86
N VAL A 500 -22.28 3.61 -11.71
CA VAL A 500 -23.09 2.40 -11.83
C VAL A 500 -23.39 2.16 -13.30
N ASN A 501 -23.17 0.94 -13.77
CA ASN A 501 -23.32 0.49 -15.16
C ASN A 501 -22.47 1.29 -16.17
N LEU A 502 -21.40 1.91 -15.70
CA LEU A 502 -20.53 2.72 -16.56
C LEU A 502 -19.84 1.88 -17.64
N SER A 503 -19.48 0.65 -17.31
CA SER A 503 -18.76 -0.27 -18.19
C SER A 503 -19.55 -0.63 -19.47
N GLU A 504 -20.88 -0.62 -19.42
CA GLU A 504 -21.74 -0.97 -20.56
C GLU A 504 -21.47 -0.11 -21.80
N LYS A 505 -21.14 1.17 -21.60
CA LYS A 505 -20.79 2.12 -22.68
C LYS A 505 -19.51 1.75 -23.43
N TYR A 506 -18.72 0.83 -22.89
CA TYR A 506 -17.39 0.48 -23.39
C TYR A 506 -17.27 -0.97 -23.84
N PHE A 507 -18.36 -1.74 -23.87
CA PHE A 507 -18.35 -3.17 -24.23
C PHE A 507 -17.83 -3.44 -25.64
N ASP A 508 -18.09 -2.55 -26.58
CA ASP A 508 -17.64 -2.73 -27.96
C ASP A 508 -16.15 -2.39 -28.13
N TYR A 509 -15.61 -1.59 -27.23
CA TYR A 509 -14.20 -1.21 -27.20
C TYR A 509 -13.34 -2.16 -26.35
N PHE A 510 -13.93 -2.80 -25.33
CA PHE A 510 -13.30 -3.76 -24.45
C PHE A 510 -14.13 -5.05 -24.37
N PRO A 511 -14.12 -5.87 -25.44
CA PRO A 511 -14.99 -7.07 -25.54
C PRO A 511 -14.77 -8.08 -24.42
N PHE A 512 -13.57 -8.14 -23.83
CA PHE A 512 -13.26 -9.04 -22.72
C PHE A 512 -14.18 -8.84 -21.50
N LEU A 513 -14.74 -7.66 -21.31
CA LEU A 513 -15.69 -7.37 -20.23
C LEU A 513 -16.99 -8.19 -20.35
N LYS A 514 -17.39 -8.56 -21.58
CA LYS A 514 -18.60 -9.37 -21.83
C LYS A 514 -18.45 -10.82 -21.34
N SER A 515 -17.23 -11.26 -21.00
CA SER A 515 -16.95 -12.63 -20.52
C SER A 515 -17.09 -12.80 -19.00
N LEU A 516 -17.39 -11.73 -18.25
CA LEU A 516 -17.58 -11.69 -16.81
C LEU A 516 -19.04 -11.79 -16.41
#